data_417e1aa2b716bb6cf96da35fc3579def
#
_entry.id   417e1aa2b716bb6cf96da35fc3579def
#
_cell.length_a   1.000
_cell.length_b   1.000
_cell.length_c   1.000
_cell.angle_alpha   90.00
_cell.angle_beta   90.00
_cell.angle_gamma   90.00
#
_symmetry.space_group_name_H-M   'P 1'
#
loop_
_entity.id
_entity.type
_entity.pdbx_description
1 polymer ?
#
loop_
_entity_poly.entity_id
_entity_poly.type
_entity_poly.pdbx_seq_one_letter_code
_entity_poly.pdbx_strand_id
1 'polypeptide(L)'
;MADDVKVELTPSADLVNNARALVTVTDAKGRAIVLRKPGVLAQYRLVETLGASASNEVYMSMVLPLIYIESIDGDVVSTAKRLQIDALIQRLDEEGIKAVMEGVQANFGAPDPEADKAALKN
;
A
#
# COMPACT_ATOMS: atom_id res chain seq x y z
N MET A 1 2.51 -13.08 -30.92
CA MET A 1 2.37 -13.27 -30.54
C MET A 1 2.47 -13.14 -30.12
N ALA A 2 2.23 -13.16 -30.34
CA ALA A 2 2.06 -13.20 -29.96
C ALA A 2 1.91 -12.99 -29.51
N ASP A 3 1.74 -12.94 -29.76
CA ASP A 3 1.37 -12.95 -29.37
C ASP A 3 1.13 -12.76 -28.91
N ASP A 4 1.07 -12.72 -29.23
CA ASP A 4 0.66 -12.63 -28.75
C ASP A 4 0.34 -12.39 -28.26
N VAL A 5 0.39 -12.34 -28.58
CA VAL A 5 -0.06 -12.27 -28.01
C VAL A 5 -0.44 -11.73 -27.90
N LYS A 6 -0.87 -11.57 -28.24
CA LYS A 6 -1.43 -11.11 -28.00
C LYS A 6 -2.09 -10.82 -27.74
N VAL A 7 -2.17 -10.71 -28.15
CA VAL A 7 -2.91 -10.56 -27.93
C VAL A 7 -3.46 -10.29 -27.52
N GLU A 8 -3.41 -10.64 -28.10
CA GLU A 8 -4.53 -10.42 -27.57
C GLU A 8 -4.53 -9.69 -26.28
N LEU A 9 -4.50 -8.47 -26.25
CA LEU A 9 -4.62 -7.74 -25.04
C LEU A 9 -6.07 -7.69 -24.66
N THR A 10 -6.42 -8.49 -23.69
CA THR A 10 -7.76 -8.47 -23.15
C THR A 10 -7.83 -7.46 -22.02
N PRO A 11 -9.00 -6.91 -21.68
CA PRO A 11 -9.13 -6.05 -20.50
C PRO A 11 -8.63 -6.72 -19.22
N SER A 12 -8.74 -8.03 -19.13
CA SER A 12 -8.24 -8.78 -17.97
C SER A 12 -6.74 -8.65 -17.82
N ALA A 13 -6.00 -8.67 -18.93
CA ALA A 13 -4.55 -8.54 -18.89
C ALA A 13 -4.16 -7.14 -18.40
N ASP A 14 -4.87 -6.12 -18.86
CA ASP A 14 -4.61 -4.75 -18.42
C ASP A 14 -4.87 -4.59 -16.93
N LEU A 15 -5.95 -5.18 -16.43
CA LEU A 15 -6.26 -5.12 -15.01
C LEU A 15 -5.18 -5.82 -14.17
N VAL A 16 -4.69 -6.95 -14.63
CA VAL A 16 -3.62 -7.67 -13.94
C VAL A 16 -2.35 -6.84 -13.92
N ASN A 17 -2.01 -6.22 -15.05
CA ASN A 17 -0.82 -5.38 -15.12
C ASN A 17 -0.93 -4.18 -14.20
N ASN A 18 -2.09 -3.54 -14.15
CA ASN A 18 -2.31 -2.40 -13.27
C ASN A 18 -2.22 -2.80 -11.80
N ALA A 19 -2.75 -3.98 -11.45
CA ALA A 19 -2.71 -4.46 -10.08
C ALA A 19 -1.28 -4.76 -9.64
N ARG A 20 -0.38 -5.03 -10.59
CA ARG A 20 1.02 -5.32 -10.31
C ARG A 20 1.93 -4.13 -10.53
N ALA A 21 1.35 -2.98 -10.93
CA ALA A 21 2.15 -1.80 -11.16
C ALA A 21 2.88 -1.40 -9.88
N LEU A 22 4.17 -1.15 -10.01
CA LEU A 22 5.01 -0.73 -8.90
C LEU A 22 5.35 0.74 -9.07
N VAL A 23 5.40 1.45 -7.96
CA VAL A 23 5.79 2.86 -7.92
C VAL A 23 6.93 2.99 -6.93
N THR A 24 7.97 3.69 -7.32
CA THR A 24 9.09 3.94 -6.40
C THR A 24 9.04 5.38 -5.94
N VAL A 25 9.08 5.58 -4.63
CA VAL A 25 9.21 6.92 -4.05
C VAL A 25 10.51 6.95 -3.27
N THR A 26 11.05 8.16 -3.10
CA THR A 26 12.29 8.35 -2.35
C THR A 26 12.00 9.29 -1.18
N ASP A 27 12.39 8.88 0.02
CA ASP A 27 12.19 9.73 1.18
C ASP A 27 13.34 10.73 1.34
N ALA A 28 13.24 11.58 2.35
CA ALA A 28 14.23 12.62 2.58
C ALA A 28 15.60 12.06 2.95
N LYS A 29 15.67 10.80 3.37
CA LYS A 29 16.92 10.14 3.67
C LYS A 29 17.50 9.39 2.48
N GLY A 30 16.87 9.48 1.31
CA GLY A 30 17.34 8.86 0.09
C GLY A 30 17.01 7.39 -0.05
N ARG A 31 16.11 6.86 0.79
CA ARG A 31 15.71 5.46 0.68
C ARG A 31 14.71 5.28 -0.46
N ALA A 32 14.90 4.23 -1.24
CA ALA A 32 13.99 3.89 -2.34
C ALA A 32 12.92 2.96 -1.79
N ILE A 33 11.68 3.44 -1.77
CA ILE A 33 10.55 2.69 -1.24
C ILE A 33 9.64 2.33 -2.40
N VAL A 34 9.50 1.02 -2.66
CA VAL A 34 8.66 0.54 -3.74
C VAL A 34 7.28 0.26 -3.18
N LEU A 35 6.27 0.84 -3.84
CA LEU A 35 4.88 0.73 -3.42
C LEU A 35 4.08 -0.05 -4.46
N ARG A 36 3.07 -0.77 -4.00
CA ARG A 36 2.12 -1.46 -4.86
C ARG A 36 0.74 -1.39 -4.23
N LYS A 37 -0.29 -1.56 -5.04
CA LYS A 37 -1.64 -1.61 -4.51
C LYS A 37 -1.86 -2.99 -3.85
N PRO A 38 -2.18 -3.04 -2.56
CA PRO A 38 -2.44 -4.32 -1.90
C PRO A 38 -3.79 -4.88 -2.34
N GLY A 39 -3.94 -6.19 -2.25
CA GLY A 39 -5.22 -6.83 -2.51
C GLY A 39 -6.17 -6.67 -1.34
N VAL A 40 -7.43 -7.00 -1.58
CA VAL A 40 -8.45 -6.93 -0.53
C VAL A 40 -8.09 -7.83 0.64
N LEU A 41 -7.56 -9.01 0.36
CA LEU A 41 -7.18 -9.94 1.41
C LEU A 41 -6.13 -9.34 2.35
N ALA A 42 -5.21 -8.54 1.81
CA ALA A 42 -4.19 -7.89 2.64
C ALA A 42 -4.81 -6.97 3.67
N GLN A 43 -5.89 -6.28 3.32
CA GLN A 43 -6.59 -5.41 4.25
C GLN A 43 -7.28 -6.21 5.35
N TYR A 44 -7.91 -7.31 4.99
CA TYR A 44 -8.56 -8.19 5.96
C TYR A 44 -7.53 -8.76 6.93
N ARG A 45 -6.39 -9.19 6.40
CA ARG A 45 -5.34 -9.74 7.24
C ARG A 45 -4.73 -8.69 8.17
N LEU A 46 -4.68 -7.44 7.72
CA LEU A 46 -4.21 -6.36 8.58
C LEU A 46 -5.12 -6.20 9.80
N VAL A 47 -6.43 -6.19 9.59
CA VAL A 47 -7.39 -6.08 10.69
C VAL A 47 -7.19 -7.25 11.66
N GLU A 48 -7.02 -8.44 11.12
CA GLU A 48 -6.81 -9.63 11.93
C GLU A 48 -5.52 -9.53 12.75
N THR A 49 -4.45 -9.08 12.11
CA THR A 49 -3.14 -8.94 12.77
C THR A 49 -3.19 -7.91 13.90
N LEU A 50 -3.92 -6.82 13.71
CA LEU A 50 -4.00 -5.75 14.69
C LEU A 50 -4.94 -6.07 15.84
N GLY A 51 -5.88 -6.99 15.63
CA GLY A 51 -6.81 -7.38 16.68
C GLY A 51 -7.60 -6.20 17.21
N ALA A 52 -7.60 -6.04 18.55
CA ALA A 52 -8.35 -4.97 19.18
C ALA A 52 -7.90 -3.58 18.74
N SER A 53 -6.64 -3.44 18.32
CA SER A 53 -6.12 -2.15 17.86
C SER A 53 -6.80 -1.69 16.58
N ALA A 54 -7.40 -2.60 15.82
CA ALA A 54 -8.08 -2.26 14.59
C ALA A 54 -9.30 -1.37 14.80
N SER A 55 -9.86 -1.33 16.00
CA SER A 55 -10.99 -0.45 16.28
C SER A 55 -10.57 0.99 16.57
N ASN A 56 -9.29 1.25 16.66
CA ASN A 56 -8.77 2.61 16.81
C ASN A 56 -8.59 3.21 15.42
N GLU A 57 -9.48 4.13 15.04
CA GLU A 57 -9.48 4.68 13.69
C GLU A 57 -8.21 5.47 13.36
N VAL A 58 -7.67 6.19 14.35
CA VAL A 58 -6.44 6.95 14.13
C VAL A 58 -5.29 5.99 13.84
N TYR A 59 -5.16 4.95 14.66
CA TYR A 59 -4.10 3.97 14.46
C TYR A 59 -4.23 3.27 13.11
N MET A 60 -5.44 2.86 12.74
CA MET A 60 -5.70 2.21 11.45
C MET A 60 -5.31 3.12 10.29
N SER A 61 -5.64 4.39 10.36
CA SER A 61 -5.30 5.33 9.29
C SER A 61 -3.79 5.49 9.14
N MET A 62 -3.04 5.34 10.23
CA MET A 62 -1.59 5.44 10.20
C MET A 62 -0.92 4.17 9.68
N VAL A 63 -1.51 3.01 9.97
CA VAL A 63 -0.94 1.72 9.59
C VAL A 63 -1.32 1.32 8.17
N LEU A 64 -2.53 1.66 7.73
CA LEU A 64 -3.04 1.21 6.44
C LEU A 64 -2.09 1.50 5.26
N PRO A 65 -1.48 2.69 5.15
CA PRO A 65 -0.54 2.93 4.05
C PRO A 65 0.64 1.98 4.03
N LEU A 66 1.00 1.40 5.16
CA LEU A 66 2.19 0.53 5.24
C LEU A 66 2.03 -0.76 4.47
N ILE A 67 0.79 -1.25 4.28
CA ILE A 67 0.59 -2.49 3.51
C ILE A 67 0.80 -2.27 2.01
N TYR A 68 0.98 -1.03 1.57
CA TYR A 68 1.32 -0.72 0.20
C TYR A 68 2.80 -0.92 -0.09
N ILE A 69 3.63 -1.08 0.94
CA ILE A 69 5.08 -1.16 0.75
C ILE A 69 5.47 -2.55 0.29
N GLU A 70 6.14 -2.61 -0.85
CA GLU A 70 6.71 -3.86 -1.38
C GLU A 70 8.11 -4.07 -0.83
N SER A 71 8.95 -3.02 -0.89
CA SER A 71 10.34 -3.13 -0.46
C SER A 71 10.89 -1.77 -0.08
N ILE A 72 11.96 -1.79 0.70
CA ILE A 72 12.74 -0.61 1.07
C ILE A 72 14.19 -0.91 0.74
N ASP A 73 14.77 -0.11 -0.17
CA ASP A 73 16.15 -0.29 -0.64
C ASP A 73 16.41 -1.73 -1.08
N GLY A 74 15.42 -2.35 -1.73
CA GLY A 74 15.53 -3.70 -2.24
C GLY A 74 15.17 -4.80 -1.25
N ASP A 75 14.98 -4.47 0.03
CA ASP A 75 14.57 -5.45 1.04
C ASP A 75 13.04 -5.58 1.04
N VAL A 76 12.55 -6.77 0.73
CA VAL A 76 11.11 -7.03 0.76
C VAL A 76 10.63 -6.97 2.22
N VAL A 77 9.53 -6.25 2.43
CA VAL A 77 8.99 -6.08 3.78
C VAL A 77 7.69 -6.86 3.92
N SER A 78 7.33 -7.17 5.15
CA SER A 78 6.11 -7.89 5.46
C SER A 78 5.37 -7.18 6.59
N THR A 79 4.05 -7.23 6.54
CA THR A 79 3.18 -6.72 7.60
C THR A 79 2.31 -7.84 8.16
N ALA A 80 2.76 -9.09 8.01
CA ALA A 80 1.97 -10.24 8.43
C ALA A 80 1.86 -10.40 9.94
N LYS A 81 2.81 -9.80 10.69
CA LYS A 81 2.84 -9.90 12.14
C LYS A 81 2.96 -8.53 12.77
N ARG A 82 2.37 -8.36 13.95
CA ARG A 82 2.40 -7.09 14.67
C ARG A 82 3.81 -6.57 14.87
N LEU A 83 4.74 -7.46 15.23
CA LEU A 83 6.13 -7.05 15.44
C LEU A 83 6.79 -6.56 14.16
N GLN A 84 6.39 -7.11 13.03
CA GLN A 84 6.91 -6.66 11.74
C GLN A 84 6.41 -5.25 11.42
N ILE A 85 5.15 -4.97 11.75
CA ILE A 85 4.59 -3.65 11.56
C ILE A 85 5.33 -2.63 12.43
N ASP A 86 5.55 -2.97 13.69
CA ASP A 86 6.27 -2.07 14.60
C ASP A 86 7.70 -1.81 14.12
N ALA A 87 8.38 -2.86 13.66
CA ALA A 87 9.74 -2.73 13.14
C ALA A 87 9.77 -1.85 11.89
N LEU A 88 8.76 -2.00 11.03
CA LEU A 88 8.65 -1.20 9.82
C LEU A 88 8.44 0.28 10.14
N ILE A 89 7.58 0.56 11.11
CA ILE A 89 7.35 1.93 11.57
C ILE A 89 8.66 2.55 12.05
N GLN A 90 9.41 1.82 12.87
CA GLN A 90 10.68 2.31 13.38
C GLN A 90 11.72 2.51 12.28
N ARG A 91 11.75 1.60 11.32
CA ARG A 91 12.70 1.70 10.20
C ARG A 91 12.41 2.92 9.33
N LEU A 92 11.14 3.16 9.04
CA LEU A 92 10.75 4.29 8.20
C LEU A 92 10.93 5.63 8.90
N ASP A 93 10.60 5.65 10.19
CA ASP A 93 10.66 6.88 10.98
C ASP A 93 9.80 7.96 10.31
N GLU A 94 9.94 9.20 10.70
CA GLU A 94 9.10 10.29 10.19
C GLU A 94 9.23 10.47 8.68
N GLU A 95 10.47 10.47 8.19
CA GLU A 95 10.72 10.75 6.78
C GLU A 95 10.16 9.65 5.87
N GLY A 96 10.33 8.39 6.27
CA GLY A 96 9.82 7.28 5.49
C GLY A 96 8.31 7.20 5.53
N ILE A 97 7.71 7.39 6.69
CA ILE A 97 6.26 7.38 6.84
C ILE A 97 5.63 8.46 5.96
N LYS A 98 6.21 9.67 6.01
CA LYS A 98 5.71 10.78 5.20
C LYS A 98 5.77 10.44 3.71
N ALA A 99 6.90 9.90 3.26
CA ALA A 99 7.07 9.55 1.84
C ALA A 99 6.07 8.48 1.41
N VAL A 100 5.82 7.49 2.26
CA VAL A 100 4.87 6.42 1.96
C VAL A 100 3.46 7.00 1.86
N MET A 101 3.05 7.81 2.84
CA MET A 101 1.69 8.37 2.84
C MET A 101 1.46 9.25 1.62
N GLU A 102 2.42 10.10 1.29
CA GLU A 102 2.31 10.96 0.12
C GLU A 102 2.31 10.14 -1.17
N GLY A 103 3.16 9.12 -1.24
CA GLY A 103 3.24 8.26 -2.41
C GLY A 103 1.98 7.45 -2.64
N VAL A 104 1.40 6.91 -1.58
CA VAL A 104 0.16 6.16 -1.68
C VAL A 104 -0.99 7.06 -2.13
N GLN A 105 -1.08 8.25 -1.53
CA GLN A 105 -2.11 9.21 -1.89
C GLN A 105 -2.00 9.62 -3.36
N ALA A 106 -0.78 9.95 -3.80
CA ALA A 106 -0.56 10.47 -5.15
C ALA A 106 -0.77 9.41 -6.23
N ASN A 107 -0.44 8.15 -5.93
CA ASN A 107 -0.41 7.10 -6.96
C ASN A 107 -1.58 6.14 -6.92
N PHE A 108 -2.22 5.98 -5.77
CA PHE A 108 -3.28 4.99 -5.60
C PHE A 108 -4.58 5.58 -5.10
N GLY A 109 -4.61 6.89 -4.85
CA GLY A 109 -5.83 7.51 -4.34
C GLY A 109 -6.24 6.88 -3.03
N ALA A 110 -5.34 6.92 -2.04
CA ALA A 110 -5.55 6.24 -0.77
C ALA A 110 -6.91 6.54 -0.18
N PRO A 111 -7.48 5.60 0.56
CA PRO A 111 -8.79 5.81 1.18
C PRO A 111 -8.78 7.03 2.07
N ASP A 112 -9.72 7.90 1.82
CA ASP A 112 -10.00 9.05 2.67
C ASP A 112 -11.41 8.83 3.20
N PRO A 113 -11.59 8.49 4.47
CA PRO A 113 -12.93 8.21 5.00
C PRO A 113 -13.91 9.36 4.79
N GLU A 114 -13.41 10.60 4.84
CA GLU A 114 -14.25 11.75 4.62
C GLU A 114 -14.70 11.85 3.19
N ALA A 115 -13.77 11.68 2.25
CA ALA A 115 -14.10 11.71 0.83
C ALA A 115 -15.03 10.56 0.45
N ASP A 116 -14.80 9.38 1.02
CA ASP A 116 -15.63 8.21 0.75
C ASP A 116 -17.05 8.43 1.23
N LYS A 117 -17.22 9.04 2.41
CA LYS A 117 -18.54 9.38 2.91
C LYS A 117 -19.24 10.38 2.00
N ALA A 118 -18.53 11.38 1.54
CA ALA A 118 -19.09 12.38 0.64
C ALA A 118 -19.54 11.76 -0.68
N ALA A 119 -18.72 10.84 -1.21
CA ALA A 119 -19.05 10.14 -2.44
C ALA A 119 -20.30 9.27 -2.27
N LEU A 120 -20.44 8.60 -1.13
CA LEU A 120 -21.57 7.74 -0.88
C LEU A 120 -22.87 8.51 -0.70
N LYS A 121 -22.78 9.74 -0.21
CA LYS A 121 -23.98 10.58 -0.04
C LYS A 121 -24.54 11.09 -1.36
N ASN A 122 -23.74 11.15 -2.36
CA ASN A 122 -24.14 11.62 -3.68
C ASN A 122 -24.57 10.47 -4.58
#